data_32e2b6a9220ce37ded70492780d62a8f
#
_entry.id   32e2b6a9220ce37ded70492780d62a8f
#
_cell.length_a   1.000
_cell.length_b   1.000
_cell.length_c   1.000
_cell.angle_alpha   90.00
_cell.angle_beta   90.00
_cell.angle_gamma   90.00
#
_symmetry.space_group_name_H-M   'P 1'
#
loop_
_entity.id
_entity.type
_entity.pdbx_description
1 polymer ?
#
loop_
_entity_poly.entity_id
_entity_poly.type
_entity_poly.pdbx_seq_one_letter_code
_entity_poly.pdbx_strand_id
1 'polypeptide(L)'
;MKVIDDFISEEYLNQIQSFLTSEKVPWFYQNNLTFCDDKSPQLGSHGFQFNLVTPDNPNVFRDNEVVGEGVRLLKPLVLSIKDKVNCFAEPKVTNILKCRLDFTTYVNKNIRHAPHTDLDDPHITTIFYVMDSDGDTLFYNTPVTDPSANNKTYRGRVVERVSPKANRLIIFNGSIVHTGHSPRKHDIRILLNTNFN
;
A
#
# COMPACT_ATOMS: atom_id res chain seq x y z
N MET A 1 2.07 2.67 15.83
CA MET A 1 1.94 1.67 14.74
C MET A 1 1.76 0.27 15.33
N LYS A 2 1.08 -0.64 14.64
CA LYS A 2 0.96 -2.07 14.97
C LYS A 2 1.53 -2.88 13.81
N VAL A 3 2.28 -3.93 14.12
CA VAL A 3 2.79 -4.92 13.17
C VAL A 3 2.26 -6.29 13.58
N ILE A 4 1.67 -7.02 12.65
CA ILE A 4 1.03 -8.31 12.88
C ILE A 4 1.54 -9.27 11.81
N ASP A 5 2.27 -10.28 12.20
CA ASP A 5 2.70 -11.36 11.33
C ASP A 5 1.67 -12.47 11.29
N ASP A 6 1.71 -13.27 10.24
CA ASP A 6 0.85 -14.45 10.03
C ASP A 6 -0.64 -14.10 10.18
N PHE A 7 -1.06 -13.01 9.49
CA PHE A 7 -2.38 -12.38 9.64
C PHE A 7 -3.53 -13.24 9.11
N ILE A 8 -3.30 -13.97 8.01
CA ILE A 8 -4.27 -14.91 7.41
C ILE A 8 -3.69 -16.33 7.35
N SER A 9 -4.51 -17.32 7.03
CA SER A 9 -4.03 -18.69 6.85
C SER A 9 -3.04 -18.78 5.66
N GLU A 10 -2.09 -19.69 5.77
CA GLU A 10 -1.11 -19.96 4.70
C GLU A 10 -1.78 -20.36 3.39
N GLU A 11 -2.83 -21.17 3.46
CA GLU A 11 -3.60 -21.58 2.28
C GLU A 11 -4.20 -20.38 1.54
N TYR A 12 -4.82 -19.44 2.28
CA TYR A 12 -5.40 -18.24 1.67
C TYR A 12 -4.31 -17.30 1.11
N LEU A 13 -3.19 -17.17 1.80
CA LEU A 13 -2.04 -16.43 1.29
C LEU A 13 -1.56 -17.01 -0.05
N ASN A 14 -1.40 -18.33 -0.13
CA ASN A 14 -0.95 -19.02 -1.34
C ASN A 14 -1.91 -18.79 -2.52
N GLN A 15 -3.24 -18.78 -2.26
CA GLN A 15 -4.22 -18.44 -3.29
C GLN A 15 -4.06 -17.00 -3.78
N ILE A 16 -3.85 -16.04 -2.87
CA ILE A 16 -3.61 -14.63 -3.22
C ILE A 16 -2.33 -14.48 -4.02
N GLN A 17 -1.22 -15.08 -3.58
CA GLN A 17 0.06 -15.03 -4.27
C GLN A 17 -0.03 -15.62 -5.67
N SER A 18 -0.63 -16.80 -5.83
CA SER A 18 -0.83 -17.46 -7.11
C SER A 18 -1.67 -16.62 -8.08
N PHE A 19 -2.72 -15.98 -7.57
CA PHE A 19 -3.54 -15.08 -8.38
C PHE A 19 -2.74 -13.85 -8.81
N LEU A 20 -2.09 -13.14 -7.87
CA LEU A 20 -1.41 -11.87 -8.14
C LEU A 20 -0.16 -11.99 -9.02
N THR A 21 0.41 -13.17 -9.12
CA THR A 21 1.53 -13.48 -10.03
C THR A 21 1.09 -14.15 -11.34
N SER A 22 -0.21 -14.31 -11.56
CA SER A 22 -0.77 -14.89 -12.78
C SER A 22 -1.01 -13.84 -13.87
N GLU A 23 -1.29 -14.30 -15.08
CA GLU A 23 -1.67 -13.48 -16.23
C GLU A 23 -3.08 -12.87 -16.10
N LYS A 24 -3.85 -13.24 -15.08
CA LYS A 24 -5.24 -12.83 -14.91
C LYS A 24 -5.41 -11.45 -14.29
N VAL A 25 -4.36 -10.90 -13.66
CA VAL A 25 -4.45 -9.61 -12.98
C VAL A 25 -4.25 -8.48 -13.96
N PRO A 26 -5.20 -7.56 -14.10
CA PRO A 26 -5.06 -6.39 -14.95
C PRO A 26 -4.20 -5.33 -14.26
N TRP A 27 -2.88 -5.51 -14.28
CA TRP A 27 -1.92 -4.56 -13.76
C TRP A 27 -1.83 -3.31 -14.65
N PHE A 28 -2.14 -2.14 -14.09
CA PHE A 28 -2.05 -0.86 -14.78
C PHE A 28 -0.72 -0.18 -14.50
N TYR A 29 0.05 0.05 -15.55
CA TYR A 29 1.35 0.73 -15.46
C TYR A 29 1.22 2.17 -14.93
N GLN A 30 2.12 2.54 -14.02
CA GLN A 30 2.26 3.87 -13.46
C GLN A 30 3.69 4.36 -13.64
N ASN A 31 3.87 5.52 -14.26
CA ASN A 31 5.20 6.14 -14.40
C ASN A 31 5.82 6.47 -13.04
N ASN A 32 4.99 6.88 -12.07
CA ASN A 32 5.33 7.11 -10.68
C ASN A 32 4.25 6.53 -9.79
N LEU A 33 4.64 5.72 -8.81
CA LEU A 33 3.73 5.18 -7.81
C LEU A 33 3.34 6.20 -6.74
N THR A 34 4.16 7.23 -6.55
CA THR A 34 3.90 8.37 -5.67
C THR A 34 4.03 9.65 -6.47
N PHE A 35 3.16 10.63 -6.21
CA PHE A 35 3.25 11.94 -6.85
C PHE A 35 4.57 12.61 -6.51
N CYS A 36 5.41 12.84 -7.52
CA CYS A 36 6.49 13.80 -7.47
C CYS A 36 6.07 15.00 -8.30
N ASP A 37 6.12 16.20 -7.73
CA ASP A 37 5.91 17.45 -8.48
C ASP A 37 7.01 17.73 -9.52
N ASP A 38 8.05 16.93 -9.59
CA ASP A 38 9.03 17.00 -10.64
C ASP A 38 8.42 16.49 -11.95
N LYS A 39 8.48 17.35 -12.95
CA LYS A 39 8.01 17.07 -14.32
C LYS A 39 8.72 15.89 -14.98
N SER A 40 9.75 15.36 -14.34
CA SER A 40 10.48 14.18 -14.78
C SER A 40 10.21 13.01 -13.82
N PRO A 41 9.68 11.87 -14.30
CA PRO A 41 9.59 10.67 -13.49
C PRO A 41 10.96 10.29 -12.95
N GLN A 42 11.07 10.03 -11.66
CA GLN A 42 12.31 9.50 -11.11
C GLN A 42 12.52 8.09 -11.70
N LEU A 43 13.61 7.91 -12.40
CA LEU A 43 13.93 6.60 -13.01
C LEU A 43 13.92 5.50 -11.94
N GLY A 44 13.03 4.50 -12.11
CA GLY A 44 12.86 3.39 -11.17
C GLY A 44 11.76 3.60 -10.11
N SER A 45 11.03 4.73 -10.13
CA SER A 45 9.84 4.93 -9.29
C SER A 45 8.54 4.43 -9.94
N HIS A 46 8.63 3.87 -11.14
CA HIS A 46 7.52 3.25 -11.83
C HIS A 46 7.07 1.95 -11.17
N GLY A 47 5.89 1.52 -11.49
CA GLY A 47 5.32 0.25 -11.03
C GLY A 47 3.96 0.03 -11.64
N PHE A 48 3.19 -0.82 -11.00
CA PHE A 48 1.85 -1.17 -11.46
C PHE A 48 0.87 -1.08 -10.31
N GLN A 49 -0.37 -0.79 -10.63
CA GLN A 49 -1.46 -0.69 -9.65
C GLN A 49 -2.67 -1.48 -10.11
N PHE A 50 -3.40 -2.00 -9.13
CA PHE A 50 -4.70 -2.57 -9.32
C PHE A 50 -5.63 -2.03 -8.22
N ASN A 51 -6.56 -1.13 -8.60
CA ASN A 51 -7.46 -0.46 -7.66
C ASN A 51 -8.71 -1.31 -7.42
N LEU A 52 -9.00 -1.63 -6.15
CA LEU A 52 -10.20 -2.32 -5.70
C LEU A 52 -11.30 -1.35 -5.25
N VAL A 53 -10.91 -0.30 -4.51
CA VAL A 53 -11.79 0.80 -4.07
C VAL A 53 -11.05 2.11 -4.35
N THR A 54 -11.76 3.09 -4.90
CA THR A 54 -11.21 4.42 -5.19
C THR A 54 -11.81 5.49 -4.26
N PRO A 55 -11.10 6.59 -3.98
CA PRO A 55 -11.61 7.66 -3.12
C PRO A 55 -12.93 8.26 -3.61
N ASP A 56 -13.17 8.28 -4.91
CA ASP A 56 -14.40 8.81 -5.51
C ASP A 56 -15.64 7.93 -5.23
N ASN A 57 -15.42 6.64 -4.89
CA ASN A 57 -16.45 5.66 -4.60
C ASN A 57 -16.08 4.81 -3.38
N PRO A 58 -16.05 5.39 -2.17
CA PRO A 58 -15.70 4.65 -0.96
C PRO A 58 -16.68 3.50 -0.70
N ASN A 59 -16.20 2.42 -0.10
CA ASN A 59 -16.91 1.16 0.14
C ASN A 59 -17.35 0.38 -1.11
N VAL A 60 -17.22 0.95 -2.30
CA VAL A 60 -17.64 0.31 -3.55
C VAL A 60 -16.44 -0.42 -4.17
N PHE A 61 -16.44 -1.74 -4.06
CA PHE A 61 -15.47 -2.55 -4.78
C PHE A 61 -15.77 -2.52 -6.28
N ARG A 62 -14.72 -2.32 -7.07
CA ARG A 62 -14.84 -2.35 -8.53
C ARG A 62 -15.18 -3.77 -8.97
N ASP A 63 -16.42 -3.96 -9.41
CA ASP A 63 -16.93 -5.25 -9.86
C ASP A 63 -17.30 -5.16 -11.35
N ASN A 64 -16.36 -5.52 -12.20
CA ASN A 64 -16.58 -5.68 -13.62
C ASN A 64 -15.87 -6.96 -14.11
N GLU A 65 -16.12 -7.36 -15.35
CA GLU A 65 -15.58 -8.60 -15.90
C GLU A 65 -14.05 -8.68 -15.81
N VAL A 66 -13.35 -7.56 -15.89
CA VAL A 66 -11.89 -7.48 -15.90
C VAL A 66 -11.30 -7.69 -14.49
N VAL A 67 -11.98 -7.23 -13.44
CA VAL A 67 -11.42 -7.20 -12.06
C VAL A 67 -12.15 -8.12 -11.09
N GLY A 68 -13.28 -8.71 -11.50
CA GLY A 68 -14.20 -9.41 -10.61
C GLY A 68 -13.60 -10.63 -9.89
N GLU A 69 -12.71 -11.40 -10.53
CA GLU A 69 -12.02 -12.53 -9.86
C GLU A 69 -11.13 -12.01 -8.73
N GLY A 70 -10.36 -10.96 -8.99
CA GLY A 70 -9.51 -10.31 -7.98
C GLY A 70 -10.30 -9.72 -6.82
N VAL A 71 -11.43 -9.07 -7.13
CA VAL A 71 -12.32 -8.53 -6.10
C VAL A 71 -12.89 -9.65 -5.23
N ARG A 72 -13.38 -10.74 -5.80
CA ARG A 72 -13.90 -11.88 -5.05
C ARG A 72 -12.86 -12.50 -4.12
N LEU A 73 -11.62 -12.59 -4.59
CA LEU A 73 -10.51 -13.12 -3.79
C LEU A 73 -10.07 -12.16 -2.69
N LEU A 74 -9.95 -10.87 -2.97
CA LEU A 74 -9.31 -9.91 -2.07
C LEU A 74 -10.29 -9.19 -1.13
N LYS A 75 -11.57 -9.11 -1.46
CA LYS A 75 -12.58 -8.47 -0.59
C LYS A 75 -12.65 -9.08 0.81
N PRO A 76 -12.64 -10.41 1.00
CA PRO A 76 -12.61 -10.99 2.35
C PRO A 76 -11.37 -10.58 3.15
N LEU A 77 -10.19 -10.48 2.51
CA LEU A 77 -8.97 -9.96 3.16
C LEU A 77 -9.17 -8.52 3.63
N VAL A 78 -9.70 -7.65 2.77
CA VAL A 78 -9.93 -6.23 3.12
C VAL A 78 -10.90 -6.09 4.29
N LEU A 79 -11.97 -6.90 4.33
CA LEU A 79 -12.92 -6.90 5.44
C LEU A 79 -12.27 -7.42 6.73
N SER A 80 -11.45 -8.47 6.68
CA SER A 80 -10.70 -8.96 7.83
C SER A 80 -9.70 -7.92 8.36
N ILE A 81 -9.07 -7.16 7.46
CA ILE A 81 -8.20 -6.02 7.85
C ILE A 81 -9.03 -4.94 8.56
N LYS A 82 -10.21 -4.57 8.03
CA LYS A 82 -11.12 -3.61 8.67
C LYS A 82 -11.51 -4.04 10.08
N ASP A 83 -11.89 -5.31 10.24
CA ASP A 83 -12.23 -5.86 11.55
C ASP A 83 -11.02 -5.80 12.51
N LYS A 84 -9.82 -6.09 12.00
CA LYS A 84 -8.60 -5.97 12.79
C LYS A 84 -8.28 -4.53 13.18
N VAL A 85 -8.44 -3.58 12.27
CA VAL A 85 -8.33 -2.14 12.58
C VAL A 85 -9.28 -1.77 13.71
N ASN A 86 -10.52 -2.24 13.66
CA ASN A 86 -11.54 -1.99 14.67
C ASN A 86 -11.26 -2.63 16.05
N CYS A 87 -10.28 -3.52 16.16
CA CYS A 87 -9.78 -3.94 17.48
C CYS A 87 -8.93 -2.86 18.19
N PHE A 88 -8.42 -1.88 17.44
CA PHE A 88 -7.50 -0.87 17.96
C PHE A 88 -7.96 0.57 17.76
N ALA A 89 -8.85 0.83 16.80
CA ALA A 89 -9.32 2.18 16.48
C ALA A 89 -10.43 2.64 17.41
N GLU A 90 -10.36 3.92 17.85
CA GLU A 90 -11.42 4.65 18.52
C GLU A 90 -11.46 6.08 17.96
N PRO A 91 -12.55 6.53 17.36
CA PRO A 91 -13.77 5.75 17.06
C PRO A 91 -13.52 4.63 16.07
N LYS A 92 -14.45 3.67 15.98
CA LYS A 92 -14.38 2.57 15.00
C LYS A 92 -14.47 3.11 13.58
N VAL A 93 -13.65 2.52 12.70
CA VAL A 93 -13.71 2.87 11.27
C VAL A 93 -14.95 2.24 10.63
N THR A 94 -15.60 3.02 9.77
CA THR A 94 -16.83 2.60 9.09
C THR A 94 -16.63 2.44 7.59
N ASN A 95 -15.78 3.28 6.99
CA ASN A 95 -15.61 3.32 5.54
C ASN A 95 -14.24 2.80 5.09
N ILE A 96 -14.24 2.14 3.94
CA ILE A 96 -13.06 1.85 3.14
C ILE A 96 -12.96 2.99 2.13
N LEU A 97 -12.01 3.91 2.34
CA LEU A 97 -11.84 5.10 1.51
C LEU A 97 -11.12 4.77 0.20
N LYS A 98 -10.11 3.91 0.31
CA LYS A 98 -9.26 3.52 -0.80
C LYS A 98 -8.70 2.13 -0.52
N CYS A 99 -8.61 1.32 -1.55
CA CYS A 99 -7.96 0.02 -1.48
C CYS A 99 -7.30 -0.28 -2.83
N ARG A 100 -6.00 -0.50 -2.82
CA ARG A 100 -5.26 -0.84 -4.03
C ARG A 100 -4.10 -1.78 -3.77
N LEU A 101 -3.76 -2.56 -4.77
CA LEU A 101 -2.50 -3.28 -4.84
C LEU A 101 -1.46 -2.40 -5.53
N ASP A 102 -0.25 -2.39 -4.97
CA ASP A 102 0.93 -1.79 -5.56
C ASP A 102 1.94 -2.89 -5.86
N PHE A 103 2.45 -2.90 -7.08
CA PHE A 103 3.44 -3.85 -7.57
C PHE A 103 4.67 -3.09 -8.08
N THR A 104 5.81 -3.34 -7.47
CA THR A 104 7.11 -2.82 -7.92
C THR A 104 8.04 -3.96 -8.31
N THR A 105 8.90 -3.70 -9.27
CA THR A 105 9.88 -4.65 -9.79
C THR A 105 11.29 -4.30 -9.32
N TYR A 106 12.19 -5.28 -9.43
CA TYR A 106 13.61 -5.09 -9.20
C TYR A 106 14.17 -3.85 -9.91
N VAL A 107 14.99 -3.09 -9.20
CA VAL A 107 15.81 -2.01 -9.77
C VAL A 107 17.22 -2.09 -9.23
N ASN A 108 18.21 -1.97 -10.12
CA ASN A 108 19.64 -2.03 -9.74
C ASN A 108 20.13 -0.74 -9.08
N LYS A 109 19.25 -0.02 -8.37
CA LYS A 109 19.57 1.22 -7.65
C LYS A 109 18.73 1.31 -6.40
N ASN A 110 19.21 2.06 -5.40
CA ASN A 110 18.40 2.38 -4.23
C ASN A 110 17.40 3.50 -4.59
N ILE A 111 16.24 3.12 -5.09
CA ILE A 111 15.18 4.05 -5.45
C ILE A 111 14.20 4.14 -4.29
N ARG A 112 14.21 5.27 -3.61
CA ARG A 112 13.20 5.68 -2.64
C ARG A 112 12.10 6.42 -3.37
N HIS A 113 10.87 5.99 -3.17
CA HIS A 113 9.72 6.74 -3.66
C HIS A 113 9.54 8.02 -2.82
N ALA A 114 8.78 8.98 -3.33
CA ALA A 114 8.58 10.23 -2.60
C ALA A 114 7.85 9.99 -1.26
N PRO A 115 8.29 10.60 -0.15
CA PRO A 115 7.56 10.59 1.10
C PRO A 115 6.19 11.27 0.94
N HIS A 116 5.13 10.65 1.47
CA HIS A 116 3.75 11.12 1.33
C HIS A 116 2.85 10.65 2.47
N THR A 117 1.66 11.19 2.53
CA THR A 117 0.46 10.62 3.15
C THR A 117 -0.45 10.12 2.06
N ASP A 118 -1.26 9.08 2.32
CA ASP A 118 -2.14 8.50 1.29
C ASP A 118 -3.32 9.39 0.93
N LEU A 119 -3.85 10.11 1.92
CA LEU A 119 -5.00 11.02 1.82
C LEU A 119 -4.74 12.26 2.68
N ASP A 120 -5.42 13.36 2.38
CA ASP A 120 -5.30 14.62 3.13
C ASP A 120 -6.14 14.59 4.41
N ASP A 121 -7.32 13.95 4.38
CA ASP A 121 -8.20 13.83 5.53
C ASP A 121 -7.69 12.80 6.56
N PRO A 122 -8.07 12.93 7.84
CA PRO A 122 -7.73 11.96 8.88
C PRO A 122 -8.20 10.56 8.53
N HIS A 123 -7.29 9.60 8.54
CA HIS A 123 -7.57 8.21 8.20
C HIS A 123 -6.60 7.25 8.91
N ILE A 124 -6.92 5.96 8.85
CA ILE A 124 -6.01 4.87 9.22
C ILE A 124 -5.53 4.21 7.95
N THR A 125 -4.22 4.09 7.83
CA THR A 125 -3.57 3.36 6.74
C THR A 125 -3.17 1.96 7.17
N THR A 126 -3.39 0.99 6.30
CA THR A 126 -2.87 -0.36 6.46
C THR A 126 -2.08 -0.78 5.24
N ILE A 127 -1.03 -1.55 5.46
CA ILE A 127 -0.28 -2.22 4.39
C ILE A 127 -0.21 -3.71 4.72
N PHE A 128 -0.71 -4.54 3.83
CA PHE A 128 -0.54 -5.99 3.90
C PHE A 128 0.49 -6.42 2.85
N TYR A 129 1.58 -7.01 3.31
CA TYR A 129 2.63 -7.51 2.42
C TYR A 129 2.28 -8.93 1.95
N VAL A 130 2.13 -9.06 0.65
CA VAL A 130 1.74 -10.33 0.01
C VAL A 130 2.90 -11.31 -0.02
N MET A 131 4.14 -10.82 -0.11
CA MET A 131 5.34 -11.63 -0.23
C MET A 131 6.53 -11.01 0.47
N ASP A 132 7.56 -11.82 0.69
CA ASP A 132 8.85 -11.33 1.15
C ASP A 132 9.50 -10.44 0.11
N SER A 133 10.13 -9.36 0.56
CA SER A 133 10.90 -8.45 -0.29
C SER A 133 11.86 -7.63 0.55
N ASP A 134 12.77 -6.92 -0.09
CA ASP A 134 13.71 -5.98 0.54
C ASP A 134 13.36 -4.50 0.33
N GLY A 135 12.18 -4.23 -0.24
CA GLY A 135 11.65 -2.88 -0.44
C GLY A 135 10.94 -2.34 0.79
N ASP A 136 11.68 -1.92 1.81
CA ASP A 136 11.13 -1.49 3.10
C ASP A 136 10.11 -0.35 2.97
N THR A 137 9.14 -0.30 3.89
CA THR A 137 8.36 0.90 4.17
C THR A 137 9.05 1.70 5.27
N LEU A 138 9.30 2.99 4.99
CA LEU A 138 9.96 3.93 5.88
C LEU A 138 8.96 4.91 6.44
N PHE A 139 9.08 5.20 7.74
CA PHE A 139 8.25 6.17 8.45
C PHE A 139 9.09 7.34 8.93
N TYR A 140 8.52 8.53 8.89
CA TYR A 140 9.21 9.78 9.19
C TYR A 140 8.61 10.49 10.41
N ASN A 141 9.43 11.26 11.11
CA ASN A 141 9.07 11.93 12.37
C ASN A 141 8.30 13.24 12.20
N THR A 142 8.11 13.70 10.98
CA THR A 142 7.48 15.00 10.74
C THR A 142 6.10 14.79 10.14
N PRO A 143 5.02 15.28 10.75
CA PRO A 143 3.72 15.36 10.11
C PRO A 143 3.80 16.26 8.87
N VAL A 144 3.06 15.96 7.83
CA VAL A 144 2.79 16.92 6.77
C VAL A 144 1.82 17.94 7.35
N THR A 145 2.32 19.14 7.67
CA THR A 145 1.49 20.25 8.14
C THR A 145 0.93 21.08 7.00
N ASP A 146 1.44 20.87 5.79
CA ASP A 146 1.04 21.55 4.57
C ASP A 146 0.78 20.53 3.46
N PRO A 147 -0.48 20.32 3.06
CA PRO A 147 -0.83 19.43 1.94
C PRO A 147 -0.15 19.84 0.62
N SER A 148 0.18 21.13 0.46
CA SER A 148 0.92 21.63 -0.72
C SER A 148 2.42 21.33 -0.65
N ALA A 149 2.94 20.95 0.52
CA ALA A 149 4.33 20.53 0.72
C ALA A 149 4.61 19.09 0.24
N ASN A 150 3.64 18.45 -0.39
CA ASN A 150 3.86 17.17 -1.04
C ASN A 150 5.06 17.29 -1.97
N ASN A 151 6.19 16.73 -1.52
CA ASN A 151 7.30 16.23 -2.29
C ASN A 151 8.55 17.08 -2.55
N LYS A 152 8.54 18.42 -2.57
CA LYS A 152 9.76 19.15 -2.96
C LYS A 152 10.76 19.45 -1.85
N THR A 153 10.32 19.42 -0.59
CA THR A 153 11.16 19.84 0.54
C THR A 153 11.02 18.97 1.80
N TYR A 154 10.45 17.77 1.69
CA TYR A 154 10.31 16.95 2.87
C TYR A 154 11.68 16.59 3.47
N ARG A 155 11.99 17.15 4.65
CA ARG A 155 13.27 16.96 5.37
C ARG A 155 13.15 16.10 6.62
N GLY A 156 12.11 15.27 6.69
CA GLY A 156 11.93 14.38 7.83
C GLY A 156 13.02 13.32 7.94
N ARG A 157 13.35 12.95 9.18
CA ARG A 157 14.24 11.84 9.47
C ARG A 157 13.43 10.55 9.54
N VAL A 158 13.93 9.48 8.94
CA VAL A 158 13.39 8.13 9.12
C VAL A 158 13.52 7.74 10.59
N VAL A 159 12.40 7.41 11.23
CA VAL A 159 12.33 6.99 12.63
C VAL A 159 12.00 5.53 12.79
N GLU A 160 11.37 4.95 11.79
CA GLU A 160 11.00 3.54 11.81
C GLU A 160 11.06 2.95 10.41
N ARG A 161 11.27 1.64 10.34
CA ARG A 161 11.42 0.89 9.10
C ARG A 161 10.76 -0.46 9.26
N VAL A 162 9.93 -0.85 8.31
CA VAL A 162 9.30 -2.17 8.28
C VAL A 162 9.64 -2.87 6.97
N SER A 163 10.30 -4.03 7.09
CA SER A 163 10.59 -4.86 5.93
C SER A 163 9.35 -5.65 5.50
N PRO A 164 9.10 -5.76 4.19
CA PRO A 164 8.09 -6.66 3.67
C PRO A 164 8.38 -8.10 4.08
N LYS A 165 7.43 -8.70 4.78
CA LYS A 165 7.40 -10.12 5.08
C LYS A 165 6.04 -10.64 4.61
N ALA A 166 6.02 -11.75 3.91
CA ALA A 166 4.79 -12.40 3.50
C ALA A 166 3.85 -12.57 4.70
N ASN A 167 2.56 -12.28 4.48
CA ASN A 167 1.53 -12.35 5.52
C ASN A 167 1.68 -11.35 6.70
N ARG A 168 2.42 -10.26 6.50
CA ARG A 168 2.55 -9.18 7.48
C ARG A 168 1.56 -8.06 7.19
N LEU A 169 0.79 -7.70 8.21
CA LEU A 169 -0.08 -6.52 8.22
C LEU A 169 0.53 -5.44 9.12
N ILE A 170 0.62 -4.22 8.62
CA ILE A 170 0.89 -3.03 9.44
C ILE A 170 -0.32 -2.11 9.45
N ILE A 171 -0.56 -1.49 10.62
CA ILE A 171 -1.66 -0.55 10.86
C ILE A 171 -1.07 0.70 11.50
N PHE A 172 -1.33 1.87 10.92
CA PHE A 172 -0.80 3.12 11.44
C PHE A 172 -1.72 4.31 11.14
N ASN A 173 -1.51 5.43 11.84
CA ASN A 173 -2.22 6.68 11.59
C ASN A 173 -1.81 7.21 10.22
N GLY A 174 -2.77 7.44 9.33
CA GLY A 174 -2.54 7.88 7.96
C GLY A 174 -1.87 9.25 7.81
N SER A 175 -1.87 10.07 8.89
CA SER A 175 -1.11 11.33 8.92
C SER A 175 0.41 11.14 9.03
N ILE A 176 0.88 9.92 9.30
CA ILE A 176 2.31 9.63 9.35
C ILE A 176 2.87 9.58 7.94
N VAL A 177 3.81 10.48 7.65
CA VAL A 177 4.53 10.47 6.38
C VAL A 177 5.33 9.20 6.24
N HIS A 178 5.15 8.53 5.13
CA HIS A 178 5.83 7.27 4.84
C HIS A 178 6.23 7.17 3.37
N THR A 179 7.06 6.21 3.05
CA THR A 179 7.41 5.86 1.68
C THR A 179 7.84 4.42 1.56
N GLY A 180 7.83 3.87 0.34
CA GLY A 180 8.38 2.58 0.00
C GLY A 180 9.67 2.69 -0.82
N HIS A 181 10.27 1.54 -1.03
CA HIS A 181 11.39 1.36 -1.97
C HIS A 181 11.03 0.33 -3.03
N SER A 182 11.62 0.46 -4.20
CA SER A 182 11.70 -0.66 -5.14
C SER A 182 12.67 -1.72 -4.61
N PRO A 183 12.40 -3.02 -4.83
CA PRO A 183 13.28 -4.10 -4.37
C PRO A 183 14.61 -4.11 -5.14
N ARG A 184 15.67 -4.58 -4.48
CA ARG A 184 17.04 -4.66 -5.00
C ARG A 184 17.64 -6.07 -4.99
N LYS A 185 17.05 -6.98 -4.23
CA LYS A 185 17.49 -8.37 -4.06
C LYS A 185 16.38 -9.36 -4.41
N HIS A 186 15.13 -8.86 -4.48
CA HIS A 186 13.98 -9.63 -4.88
C HIS A 186 13.48 -9.12 -6.22
N ASP A 187 12.88 -9.98 -7.03
CA ASP A 187 12.40 -9.61 -8.35
C ASP A 187 11.21 -8.65 -8.27
N ILE A 188 10.35 -8.85 -7.28
CA ILE A 188 9.09 -8.12 -7.13
C ILE A 188 8.78 -7.79 -5.67
N ARG A 189 7.92 -6.79 -5.49
CA ARG A 189 7.29 -6.43 -4.22
C ARG A 189 5.83 -6.12 -4.49
N ILE A 190 4.92 -6.90 -3.88
CA ILE A 190 3.47 -6.68 -3.97
C ILE A 190 2.92 -6.44 -2.57
N LEU A 191 2.11 -5.40 -2.45
CA LEU A 191 1.38 -5.08 -1.22
C LEU A 191 -0.04 -4.63 -1.52
N LEU A 192 -0.91 -4.79 -0.52
CA LEU A 192 -2.25 -4.21 -0.50
C LEU A 192 -2.25 -3.02 0.46
N ASN A 193 -2.47 -1.82 -0.06
CA ASN A 193 -2.66 -0.59 0.70
C ASN A 193 -4.16 -0.33 0.87
N THR A 194 -4.61 -0.10 2.11
CA THR A 194 -6.02 0.24 2.38
C THR A 194 -6.12 1.38 3.39
N ASN A 195 -7.01 2.32 3.11
CA ASN A 195 -7.27 3.49 3.94
C ASN A 195 -8.71 3.47 4.45
N PHE A 196 -8.89 3.77 5.73
CA PHE A 196 -10.17 3.70 6.45
C PHE A 196 -10.45 4.99 7.24
N ASN A 197 -11.72 5.34 7.41
CA ASN A 197 -12.19 6.33 8.40
C ASN A 197 -13.49 5.92 9.08
#